data_b74c20f3ecb20b88e854a01839c2771d
#
_entry.id   b74c20f3ecb20b88e854a01839c2771d
#
_cell.length_a   1.000
_cell.length_b   1.000
_cell.length_c   1.000
_cell.angle_alpha   90.00
_cell.angle_beta   90.00
_cell.angle_gamma   90.00
#
_symmetry.space_group_name_H-M   'P 1'
#
loop_
_entity.id
_entity.type
_entity.pdbx_description
1 polymer ?
#
loop_
_entity_poly.entity_id
_entity_poly.type
_entity_poly.pdbx_seq_one_letter_code
_entity_poly.pdbx_strand_id
1 'polypeptide(L)'
;MKKNMPYILIAGIAFGSDFWIKRHMDRKYARYVVHPGRRNKILIEKYYNRGAALNFLAKKPRVMRALHTVIMFFVGILYYFLLRMPGHCLSKTGASLLVGGGLNNLLDRYTKGYVVDYVKFNFGPKWLRGIIFNISDCCIFIGAFLSVGGSEVSS
;
A
#
# COMPACT_ATOMS: atom_id res chain seq x y z
N MET A 1 21.34 -6.50 15.02
CA MET A 1 20.17 -5.62 15.19
C MET A 1 20.36 -4.23 14.56
N LYS A 2 21.45 -3.49 14.81
CA LYS A 2 21.65 -2.11 14.27
C LYS A 2 21.61 -2.02 12.73
N LYS A 3 22.11 -3.03 12.00
CA LYS A 3 22.16 -3.03 10.51
C LYS A 3 20.77 -3.03 9.83
N ASN A 4 19.72 -3.54 10.48
CA ASN A 4 18.39 -3.65 9.90
C ASN A 4 17.44 -2.51 10.32
N MET A 5 17.90 -1.65 11.25
CA MET A 5 17.09 -0.51 11.74
C MET A 5 16.56 0.39 10.61
N PRO A 6 17.36 0.76 9.58
CA PRO A 6 16.85 1.59 8.49
C PRO A 6 15.66 0.97 7.77
N TYR A 7 15.67 -0.33 7.53
CA TYR A 7 14.58 -1.03 6.83
C TYR A 7 13.30 -1.07 7.65
N ILE A 8 13.42 -1.28 8.97
CA ILE A 8 12.27 -1.22 9.89
C ILE A 8 11.69 0.20 9.93
N LEU A 9 12.55 1.23 9.93
CA LEU A 9 12.12 2.63 9.87
C LEU A 9 11.39 2.94 8.55
N ILE A 10 11.89 2.46 7.40
CA ILE A 10 11.21 2.60 6.11
C ILE A 10 9.80 2.00 6.17
N ALA A 11 9.67 0.78 6.70
CA ALA A 11 8.36 0.14 6.86
C ALA A 11 7.44 0.95 7.80
N GLY A 12 7.97 1.45 8.91
CA GLY A 12 7.24 2.31 9.84
C GLY A 12 6.79 3.64 9.24
N ILE A 13 7.64 4.28 8.44
CA ILE A 13 7.32 5.53 7.73
C ILE A 13 6.25 5.28 6.66
N ALA A 14 6.40 4.22 5.85
CA ALA A 14 5.41 3.86 4.84
C ALA A 14 4.03 3.58 5.47
N PHE A 15 3.99 2.83 6.57
CA PHE A 15 2.77 2.58 7.33
C PHE A 15 2.18 3.88 7.90
N GLY A 16 2.99 4.64 8.64
CA GLY A 16 2.54 5.81 9.41
C GLY A 16 2.08 6.97 8.54
N SER A 17 2.78 7.25 7.43
CA SER A 17 2.42 8.33 6.52
C SER A 17 1.01 8.16 5.96
N ASP A 18 0.69 6.99 5.42
CA ASP A 18 -0.63 6.72 4.85
C ASP A 18 -1.71 6.61 5.94
N PHE A 19 -1.38 6.04 7.11
CA PHE A 19 -2.28 6.00 8.26
C PHE A 19 -2.77 7.42 8.67
N TRP A 20 -1.85 8.38 8.76
CA TRP A 20 -2.19 9.76 9.10
C TRP A 20 -3.00 10.44 8.00
N ILE A 21 -2.63 10.23 6.73
CA ILE A 21 -3.37 10.79 5.59
C ILE A 21 -4.79 10.22 5.56
N LYS A 22 -4.98 8.91 5.71
CA LYS A 22 -6.30 8.28 5.76
C LYS A 22 -7.17 8.84 6.89
N ARG A 23 -6.59 9.06 8.07
CA ARG A 23 -7.32 9.72 9.17
C ARG A 23 -7.69 11.16 8.85
N HIS A 24 -6.81 11.90 8.19
CA HIS A 24 -7.12 13.25 7.73
C HIS A 24 -8.25 13.25 6.70
N MET A 25 -8.20 12.33 5.74
CA MET A 25 -9.23 12.13 4.73
C MET A 25 -10.59 11.80 5.36
N ASP A 26 -10.61 10.91 6.35
CA ASP A 26 -11.85 10.52 7.03
C ASP A 26 -12.49 11.71 7.77
N ARG A 27 -11.69 12.61 8.33
CA ARG A 27 -12.18 13.77 9.10
C ARG A 27 -12.61 14.93 8.22
N LYS A 28 -11.89 15.19 7.11
CA LYS A 28 -12.02 16.45 6.35
C LYS A 28 -12.89 16.32 5.10
N TYR A 29 -12.92 15.17 4.47
CA TYR A 29 -13.55 15.01 3.15
C TYR A 29 -14.83 14.19 3.22
N ALA A 30 -15.88 14.65 2.52
CA ALA A 30 -17.09 13.87 2.33
C ALA A 30 -16.81 12.70 1.37
N ARG A 31 -17.54 11.61 1.55
CA ARG A 31 -17.41 10.40 0.72
C ARG A 31 -17.96 10.66 -0.69
N TYR A 32 -17.25 10.19 -1.70
CA TYR A 32 -17.60 10.32 -3.13
C TYR A 32 -17.66 11.76 -3.66
N VAL A 33 -17.13 12.73 -2.94
CA VAL A 33 -16.99 14.10 -3.44
C VAL A 33 -15.62 14.24 -4.07
N VAL A 34 -15.60 14.65 -5.33
CA VAL A 34 -14.37 14.86 -6.09
C VAL A 34 -13.89 16.29 -5.88
N HIS A 35 -12.68 16.43 -5.39
CA HIS A 35 -12.00 17.72 -5.26
C HIS A 35 -10.89 17.82 -6.30
N PRO A 36 -10.91 18.83 -7.19
CA PRO A 36 -9.85 19.01 -8.16
C PRO A 36 -8.53 19.36 -7.46
N GLY A 37 -7.50 18.59 -7.76
CA GLY A 37 -6.15 18.87 -7.34
C GLY A 37 -5.35 19.62 -8.40
N ARG A 38 -4.03 19.51 -8.34
CA ARG A 38 -3.12 20.27 -9.20
C ARG A 38 -3.42 20.04 -10.70
N ARG A 39 -3.79 21.12 -11.41
CA ARG A 39 -4.10 21.16 -12.86
C ARG A 39 -5.16 20.14 -13.31
N ASN A 40 -6.08 19.74 -12.43
CA ASN A 40 -7.10 18.70 -12.72
C ASN A 40 -6.53 17.34 -13.18
N LYS A 41 -5.22 17.09 -13.04
CA LYS A 41 -4.61 15.81 -13.38
C LYS A 41 -4.70 14.81 -12.24
N ILE A 42 -4.66 15.31 -11.00
CA ILE A 42 -4.84 14.50 -9.78
C ILE A 42 -6.11 15.01 -9.11
N LEU A 43 -6.99 14.11 -8.81
CA LEU A 43 -8.24 14.37 -8.10
C LEU A 43 -8.16 13.74 -6.71
N ILE A 44 -8.73 14.41 -5.72
CA ILE A 44 -8.89 13.85 -4.38
C ILE A 44 -10.34 13.41 -4.25
N GLU A 45 -10.56 12.12 -4.08
CA GLU A 45 -11.89 11.51 -3.94
C GLU A 45 -11.85 10.44 -2.85
N LYS A 46 -12.52 10.66 -1.72
CA LYS A 46 -12.58 9.66 -0.66
C LYS A 46 -13.46 8.49 -1.06
N TYR A 47 -12.86 7.30 -1.17
CA TYR A 47 -13.53 6.07 -1.54
C TYR A 47 -13.28 4.96 -0.52
N TYR A 48 -14.30 4.13 -0.24
CA TYR A 48 -14.21 3.00 0.68
C TYR A 48 -14.16 1.69 -0.11
N ASN A 49 -12.96 1.16 -0.27
CA ASN A 49 -12.66 -0.02 -1.05
C ASN A 49 -12.81 -1.31 -0.21
N ARG A 50 -13.85 -2.09 -0.49
CA ARG A 50 -14.10 -3.38 0.18
C ARG A 50 -13.41 -4.56 -0.49
N GLY A 51 -12.91 -4.39 -1.70
CA GLY A 51 -12.20 -5.38 -2.50
C GLY A 51 -10.71 -5.09 -2.64
N ALA A 52 -10.12 -5.60 -3.72
CA ALA A 52 -8.83 -5.18 -4.25
C ALA A 52 -9.05 -4.30 -5.50
N ALA A 53 -7.98 -4.12 -6.30
CA ALA A 53 -8.07 -3.38 -7.56
C ALA A 53 -9.23 -3.88 -8.42
N LEU A 54 -9.90 -2.96 -9.14
CA LEU A 54 -11.05 -3.25 -10.01
C LEU A 54 -12.22 -3.94 -9.27
N ASN A 55 -12.39 -3.67 -7.99
CA ASN A 55 -13.44 -4.25 -7.14
C ASN A 55 -13.39 -5.78 -6.99
N PHE A 56 -12.22 -6.40 -7.23
CA PHE A 56 -12.03 -7.83 -6.99
C PHE A 56 -12.39 -8.18 -5.55
N LEU A 57 -13.26 -9.18 -5.36
CA LEU A 57 -13.80 -9.62 -4.05
C LEU A 57 -14.54 -8.53 -3.23
N ALA A 58 -14.95 -7.40 -3.81
CA ALA A 58 -15.67 -6.34 -3.09
C ALA A 58 -16.98 -6.83 -2.45
N LYS A 59 -17.64 -7.83 -3.07
CA LYS A 59 -18.85 -8.48 -2.55
C LYS A 59 -18.57 -9.49 -1.43
N LYS A 60 -17.29 -9.86 -1.20
CA LYS A 60 -16.86 -10.85 -0.18
C LYS A 60 -15.77 -10.29 0.72
N PRO A 61 -16.03 -9.22 1.51
CA PRO A 61 -14.99 -8.51 2.26
C PRO A 61 -14.29 -9.37 3.33
N ARG A 62 -14.99 -10.38 3.88
CA ARG A 62 -14.37 -11.35 4.81
C ARG A 62 -13.33 -12.22 4.11
N VAL A 63 -13.62 -12.69 2.90
CA VAL A 63 -12.68 -13.47 2.08
C VAL A 63 -11.50 -12.61 1.67
N MET A 64 -11.75 -11.35 1.25
CA MET A 64 -10.70 -10.40 0.91
C MET A 64 -9.76 -10.15 2.09
N ARG A 65 -10.30 -9.97 3.30
CA ARG A 65 -9.49 -9.80 4.52
C ARG A 65 -8.66 -11.03 4.82
N ALA A 66 -9.25 -12.22 4.77
CA ALA A 66 -8.54 -13.48 5.01
C ALA A 66 -7.39 -13.69 4.00
N LEU A 67 -7.66 -13.47 2.71
CA LEU A 67 -6.65 -13.55 1.65
C LEU A 67 -5.51 -12.55 1.90
N HIS A 68 -5.83 -11.31 2.20
CA HIS A 68 -4.82 -10.29 2.49
C HIS A 68 -3.98 -10.67 3.73
N THR A 69 -4.60 -11.24 4.78
CA THR A 69 -3.88 -11.71 5.97
C THR A 69 -2.89 -12.82 5.62
N VAL A 70 -3.32 -13.81 4.83
CA VAL A 70 -2.45 -14.92 4.38
C VAL A 70 -1.27 -14.39 3.56
N ILE A 71 -1.54 -13.49 2.61
CA ILE A 71 -0.47 -12.86 1.81
C ILE A 71 0.52 -12.13 2.71
N MET A 72 0.04 -11.30 3.65
CA MET A 72 0.92 -10.54 4.53
C MET A 72 1.69 -11.42 5.51
N PHE A 73 1.14 -12.56 5.91
CA PHE A 73 1.85 -13.56 6.71
C PHE A 73 3.07 -14.11 5.96
N PHE A 74 2.90 -14.54 4.71
CA PHE A 74 4.03 -15.03 3.90
C PHE A 74 5.03 -13.92 3.56
N VAL A 75 4.55 -12.72 3.23
CA VAL A 75 5.41 -11.55 3.01
C VAL A 75 6.25 -11.25 4.27
N GLY A 76 5.67 -11.34 5.45
CA GLY A 76 6.37 -11.16 6.71
C GLY A 76 7.48 -12.20 6.95
N ILE A 77 7.20 -13.47 6.62
CA ILE A 77 8.21 -14.54 6.69
C ILE A 77 9.36 -14.27 5.71
N LEU A 78 9.04 -13.95 4.44
CA LEU A 78 10.06 -13.64 3.44
C LEU A 78 10.89 -12.41 3.84
N TYR A 79 10.25 -11.36 4.35
CA TYR A 79 10.92 -10.16 4.85
C TYR A 79 11.88 -10.48 6.00
N TYR A 80 11.45 -11.31 6.95
CA TYR A 80 12.31 -11.76 8.04
C TYR A 80 13.58 -12.46 7.56
N PHE A 81 13.46 -13.40 6.61
CA PHE A 81 14.62 -14.08 6.05
C PHE A 81 15.50 -13.13 5.24
N LEU A 82 14.90 -12.25 4.44
CA LEU A 82 15.62 -11.26 3.64
C LEU A 82 16.45 -10.31 4.53
N LEU A 83 15.93 -9.88 5.67
CA LEU A 83 16.68 -9.05 6.62
C LEU A 83 17.93 -9.77 7.20
N ARG A 84 17.93 -11.11 7.23
CA ARG A 84 19.09 -11.90 7.70
C ARG A 84 20.15 -12.11 6.64
N MET A 85 19.82 -11.97 5.36
CA MET A 85 20.79 -12.09 4.28
C MET A 85 21.77 -10.91 4.27
N PRO A 86 23.07 -11.12 4.02
CA PRO A 86 24.00 -10.00 3.80
C PRO A 86 23.69 -9.31 2.47
N GLY A 87 24.01 -8.02 2.36
CA GLY A 87 23.74 -7.26 1.12
C GLY A 87 22.24 -7.04 0.88
N HIS A 88 21.82 -7.13 -0.36
CA HIS A 88 20.43 -7.01 -0.82
C HIS A 88 19.71 -5.73 -0.36
N CYS A 89 20.42 -4.59 -0.33
CA CYS A 89 19.87 -3.32 0.19
C CYS A 89 18.61 -2.88 -0.56
N LEU A 90 18.60 -3.01 -1.89
CA LEU A 90 17.47 -2.61 -2.72
C LEU A 90 16.25 -3.50 -2.46
N SER A 91 16.44 -4.83 -2.42
CA SER A 91 15.36 -5.76 -2.09
C SER A 91 14.82 -5.57 -0.68
N LYS A 92 15.67 -5.29 0.31
CA LYS A 92 15.25 -4.98 1.68
C LYS A 92 14.43 -3.70 1.77
N THR A 93 14.85 -2.66 1.04
CA THR A 93 14.09 -1.40 0.94
C THR A 93 12.72 -1.64 0.30
N GLY A 94 12.69 -2.38 -0.81
CA GLY A 94 11.45 -2.75 -1.48
C GLY A 94 10.50 -3.54 -0.57
N ALA A 95 11.02 -4.60 0.08
CA ALA A 95 10.23 -5.39 1.00
C ALA A 95 9.72 -4.59 2.20
N SER A 96 10.50 -3.62 2.69
CA SER A 96 10.07 -2.70 3.76
C SER A 96 8.88 -1.84 3.35
N LEU A 97 8.92 -1.27 2.15
CA LEU A 97 7.80 -0.51 1.59
C LEU A 97 6.55 -1.39 1.43
N LEU A 98 6.72 -2.59 0.89
CA LEU A 98 5.64 -3.56 0.71
C LEU A 98 5.00 -3.95 2.04
N VAL A 99 5.81 -4.26 3.05
CA VAL A 99 5.33 -4.62 4.39
C VAL A 99 4.60 -3.42 5.03
N GLY A 100 5.17 -2.22 5.01
CA GLY A 100 4.56 -1.03 5.60
C GLY A 100 3.20 -0.70 4.96
N GLY A 101 3.14 -0.64 3.63
CA GLY A 101 1.91 -0.39 2.89
C GLY A 101 0.88 -1.50 3.06
N GLY A 102 1.31 -2.76 2.94
CA GLY A 102 0.42 -3.91 3.10
C GLY A 102 -0.21 -4.00 4.48
N LEU A 103 0.57 -3.77 5.54
CA LEU A 103 0.07 -3.77 6.93
C LEU A 103 -0.92 -2.62 7.17
N ASN A 104 -0.69 -1.43 6.61
CA ASN A 104 -1.65 -0.33 6.75
C ASN A 104 -2.99 -0.65 6.08
N ASN A 105 -2.98 -1.15 4.84
CA ASN A 105 -4.20 -1.58 4.16
C ASN A 105 -4.88 -2.75 4.88
N LEU A 106 -4.12 -3.64 5.52
CA LEU A 106 -4.66 -4.72 6.32
C LEU A 106 -5.32 -4.20 7.61
N LEU A 107 -4.70 -3.24 8.29
CA LEU A 107 -5.27 -2.58 9.47
C LEU A 107 -6.63 -1.95 9.17
N ASP A 108 -6.76 -1.22 8.06
CA ASP A 108 -8.04 -0.66 7.61
C ASP A 108 -9.11 -1.74 7.44
N ARG A 109 -8.75 -2.89 6.84
CA ARG A 109 -9.70 -4.02 6.67
C ARG A 109 -10.15 -4.64 7.98
N TYR A 110 -9.29 -4.67 8.99
CA TYR A 110 -9.65 -5.20 10.32
C TYR A 110 -10.46 -4.21 11.14
N THR A 111 -10.12 -2.93 11.09
CA THR A 111 -10.73 -1.90 11.94
C THR A 111 -11.99 -1.29 11.33
N LYS A 112 -12.03 -1.14 9.99
CA LYS A 112 -13.12 -0.45 9.28
C LYS A 112 -13.93 -1.39 8.37
N GLY A 113 -13.38 -2.55 7.98
CA GLY A 113 -13.98 -3.47 7.02
C GLY A 113 -13.76 -3.06 5.55
N TYR A 114 -13.01 -1.98 5.29
CA TYR A 114 -12.66 -1.46 3.97
C TYR A 114 -11.33 -0.72 4.04
N VAL A 115 -10.71 -0.46 2.89
CA VAL A 115 -9.53 0.40 2.76
C VAL A 115 -10.00 1.80 2.35
N VAL A 116 -9.37 2.84 2.89
CA VAL A 116 -9.62 4.22 2.49
C VAL A 116 -8.68 4.58 1.35
N ASP A 117 -9.23 4.78 0.14
CA ASP A 117 -8.53 5.26 -1.04
C ASP A 117 -8.89 6.72 -1.29
N TYR A 118 -7.96 7.51 -1.87
CA TYR A 118 -8.19 8.96 -1.94
C TYR A 118 -7.50 9.68 -3.11
N VAL A 119 -6.63 9.03 -3.87
CA VAL A 119 -5.93 9.62 -5.03
C VAL A 119 -6.46 9.00 -6.32
N LYS A 120 -7.02 9.82 -7.20
CA LYS A 120 -7.50 9.42 -8.52
C LYS A 120 -6.72 10.16 -9.60
N PHE A 121 -6.25 9.43 -10.59
CA PHE A 121 -5.59 10.01 -11.74
C PHE A 121 -6.61 10.35 -12.84
N ASN A 122 -6.62 11.61 -13.29
CA ASN A 122 -7.48 12.08 -14.38
C ASN A 122 -6.72 12.15 -15.72
N PHE A 123 -5.74 11.27 -15.91
CA PHE A 123 -4.96 11.12 -17.13
C PHE A 123 -4.64 9.64 -17.37
N GLY A 124 -4.14 9.34 -18.57
CA GLY A 124 -3.81 7.95 -18.93
C GLY A 124 -5.02 7.15 -19.43
N PRO A 125 -4.91 5.84 -19.55
CA PRO A 125 -5.94 4.97 -20.08
C PRO A 125 -7.19 4.92 -19.21
N LYS A 126 -8.34 4.55 -19.78
CA LYS A 126 -9.65 4.53 -19.09
C LYS A 126 -9.64 3.69 -17.81
N TRP A 127 -8.94 2.55 -17.81
CA TRP A 127 -8.86 1.68 -16.64
C TRP A 127 -8.16 2.35 -15.46
N LEU A 128 -7.08 3.12 -15.71
CA LEU A 128 -6.34 3.84 -14.65
C LEU A 128 -7.21 4.96 -14.03
N ARG A 129 -7.98 5.66 -14.86
CA ARG A 129 -8.89 6.73 -14.42
C ARG A 129 -10.06 6.20 -13.58
N GLY A 130 -10.36 4.91 -13.68
CA GLY A 130 -11.40 4.23 -12.90
C GLY A 130 -10.95 3.75 -11.52
N ILE A 131 -9.65 3.84 -11.20
CA ILE A 131 -9.10 3.34 -9.95
C ILE A 131 -8.76 4.52 -9.05
N ILE A 132 -9.07 4.40 -7.76
CA ILE A 132 -8.65 5.32 -6.72
C ILE A 132 -7.62 4.59 -5.87
N PHE A 133 -6.51 5.24 -5.58
CA PHE A 133 -5.35 4.70 -4.88
C PHE A 133 -5.14 5.39 -3.54
N ASN A 134 -4.28 4.82 -2.72
CA ASN A 134 -3.69 5.43 -1.55
C ASN A 134 -2.15 5.33 -1.60
N ILE A 135 -1.43 5.96 -0.66
CA ILE A 135 0.04 5.88 -0.61
C ILE A 135 0.51 4.46 -0.32
N SER A 136 -0.22 3.69 0.50
CA SER A 136 0.11 2.29 0.74
C SER A 136 0.12 1.46 -0.54
N ASP A 137 -0.78 1.70 -1.49
CA ASP A 137 -0.78 1.02 -2.79
C ASP A 137 0.48 1.37 -3.58
N CYS A 138 0.90 2.65 -3.60
CA CYS A 138 2.15 3.06 -4.22
C CYS A 138 3.35 2.36 -3.56
N CYS A 139 3.40 2.29 -2.23
CA CYS A 139 4.44 1.58 -1.49
C CYS A 139 4.47 0.10 -1.83
N ILE A 140 3.31 -0.56 -1.95
CA ILE A 140 3.20 -1.97 -2.33
C ILE A 140 3.74 -2.19 -3.75
N PHE A 141 3.32 -1.38 -4.74
CA PHE A 141 3.77 -1.52 -6.12
C PHE A 141 5.28 -1.29 -6.27
N ILE A 142 5.78 -0.15 -5.75
CA ILE A 142 7.20 0.17 -5.78
C ILE A 142 7.99 -0.88 -5.01
N GLY A 143 7.50 -1.26 -3.84
CA GLY A 143 8.11 -2.26 -2.98
C GLY A 143 8.24 -3.62 -3.64
N ALA A 144 7.19 -4.09 -4.31
CA ALA A 144 7.23 -5.35 -5.06
C ALA A 144 8.24 -5.31 -6.21
N PHE A 145 8.23 -4.22 -6.99
CA PHE A 145 9.18 -4.03 -8.10
C PHE A 145 10.64 -4.04 -7.62
N LEU A 146 10.97 -3.27 -6.58
CA LEU A 146 12.33 -3.19 -6.03
C LEU A 146 12.75 -4.51 -5.36
N SER A 147 11.82 -5.26 -4.77
CA SER A 147 12.12 -6.54 -4.14
C SER A 147 12.59 -7.59 -5.14
N VAL A 148 11.99 -7.60 -6.34
CA VAL A 148 12.34 -8.52 -7.42
C VAL A 148 13.57 -8.03 -8.18
N GLY A 149 13.61 -6.75 -8.59
CA GLY A 149 14.71 -6.18 -9.38
C GLY A 149 16.04 -6.10 -8.63
N GLY A 150 16.02 -6.03 -7.30
CA GLY A 150 17.23 -6.00 -6.47
C GLY A 150 17.97 -7.34 -6.35
N SER A 151 17.36 -8.44 -6.76
CA SER A 151 18.00 -9.77 -6.71
C SER A 151 19.06 -9.97 -7.81
N GLU A 152 19.01 -9.20 -8.88
CA GLU A 152 19.93 -9.33 -10.02
C GLU A 152 21.22 -8.48 -9.90
N VAL A 153 21.28 -7.54 -8.94
CA VAL A 153 22.39 -6.58 -8.81
C VAL A 153 23.47 -7.05 -7.82
N SER A 154 23.33 -8.22 -7.22
CA SER A 154 24.28 -8.73 -6.21
C SER A 154 25.20 -9.85 -6.75
N SER A 155 25.66 -9.72 -7.99
CA SER A 155 26.76 -10.55 -8.55
C SER A 155 28.10 -9.86 -8.36
#